data_951f1596939713323913a0357126ed22
#
_entry.id   951f1596939713323913a0357126ed22
#
_cell.length_a   1.000
_cell.length_b   1.000
_cell.length_c   1.000
_cell.angle_alpha   90.00
_cell.angle_beta   90.00
_cell.angle_gamma   90.00
#
_symmetry.space_group_name_H-M   'P 1'
#
loop_
_entity.id
_entity.type
_entity.pdbx_description
1 polymer ?
#
loop_
_entity_poly.entity_id
_entity_poly.type
_entity_poly.pdbx_seq_one_letter_code
_entity_poly.pdbx_strand_id
1 'polypeptide(L)'
;SYGIKPDIMSMAKAIGSGIPVGAFAMTEEIAKYSLEPGDHGTTYGGNPLACTAVSKTIEIFEKKHLVEHVQEVGAYLTEKLEELKAEFDTVKAVKGKGLMQGIQITKPLSKDF
;
A
#
# COMPACT_ATOMS: atom_id res chain seq x y z
N SER A 1 6.54 -2.87 -7.83
CA SER A 1 6.76 -4.25 -7.41
C SER A 1 8.09 -4.39 -6.68
N TYR A 2 8.16 -5.22 -5.64
CA TYR A 2 9.40 -5.55 -4.91
C TYR A 2 10.10 -6.80 -5.47
N GLY A 3 9.55 -7.39 -6.53
CA GLY A 3 10.10 -8.61 -7.14
C GLY A 3 9.95 -9.87 -6.28
N ILE A 4 9.11 -9.83 -5.25
CA ILE A 4 8.79 -10.98 -4.39
C ILE A 4 7.38 -11.49 -4.66
N LYS A 5 7.19 -12.79 -4.45
CA LYS A 5 5.87 -13.43 -4.46
C LYS A 5 5.58 -13.92 -3.03
N PRO A 6 4.73 -13.23 -2.27
CA PRO A 6 4.40 -13.64 -0.91
C PRO A 6 3.50 -14.87 -0.90
N ASP A 7 3.61 -15.69 0.14
CA ASP A 7 2.68 -16.81 0.36
C ASP A 7 1.37 -16.34 0.97
N ILE A 8 1.42 -15.29 1.78
CA ILE A 8 0.25 -14.63 2.39
C ILE A 8 0.41 -13.12 2.24
N MET A 9 -0.66 -12.43 1.89
CA MET A 9 -0.70 -10.97 1.78
C MET A 9 -1.97 -10.42 2.42
N SER A 10 -1.83 -9.45 3.33
CA SER A 10 -2.95 -8.68 3.87
C SER A 10 -3.06 -7.33 3.19
N MET A 11 -4.30 -6.86 3.03
CA MET A 11 -4.63 -5.61 2.32
C MET A 11 -5.72 -4.86 3.10
N ALA A 12 -5.63 -3.54 3.11
CA ALA A 12 -6.62 -2.68 3.76
C ALA A 12 -6.61 -1.26 3.18
N LYS A 13 -7.33 -0.36 3.81
CA LYS A 13 -7.34 1.10 3.54
C LYS A 13 -7.68 1.42 2.07
N ALA A 14 -6.71 1.83 1.29
CA ALA A 14 -6.91 2.28 -0.08
C ALA A 14 -7.60 1.25 -1.01
N ILE A 15 -7.56 -0.05 -0.68
CA ILE A 15 -8.25 -1.07 -1.46
C ILE A 15 -9.77 -0.86 -1.49
N GLY A 16 -10.33 -0.22 -0.45
CA GLY A 16 -11.75 0.09 -0.36
C GLY A 16 -12.13 1.49 -0.85
N SER A 17 -11.14 2.33 -1.23
CA SER A 17 -11.36 3.72 -1.68
C SER A 17 -12.29 4.53 -0.76
N GLY A 18 -12.09 4.43 0.55
CA GLY A 18 -12.88 5.12 1.57
C GLY A 18 -13.94 4.26 2.25
N ILE A 19 -14.28 3.10 1.72
CA ILE A 19 -15.12 2.12 2.41
C ILE A 19 -14.24 1.30 3.37
N PRO A 20 -14.63 1.15 4.65
CA PRO A 20 -13.90 0.30 5.59
C PRO A 20 -13.88 -1.16 5.12
N VAL A 21 -12.71 -1.66 4.79
CA VAL A 21 -12.52 -3.02 4.32
C VAL A 21 -11.11 -3.51 4.62
N GLY A 22 -10.99 -4.79 4.92
CA GLY A 22 -9.75 -5.53 4.96
C GLY A 22 -9.89 -6.81 4.14
N ALA A 23 -8.80 -7.24 3.54
CA ALA A 23 -8.73 -8.49 2.80
C ALA A 23 -7.39 -9.18 3.06
N PHE A 24 -7.35 -10.46 2.84
CA PHE A 24 -6.12 -11.21 2.74
C PHE A 24 -6.20 -12.20 1.58
N ALA A 25 -5.06 -12.50 1.02
CA ALA A 25 -4.89 -13.50 -0.02
C ALA A 25 -3.76 -14.44 0.37
N MET A 26 -3.85 -15.68 -0.05
CA MET A 26 -2.81 -16.68 0.18
C MET A 26 -2.67 -17.57 -1.06
N THR A 27 -1.53 -18.26 -1.17
CA THR A 27 -1.35 -19.26 -2.21
C THR A 27 -2.26 -20.45 -1.97
N GLU A 28 -2.58 -21.18 -3.03
CA GLU A 28 -3.39 -22.40 -2.93
C GLU A 28 -2.75 -23.45 -2.02
N GLU A 29 -1.42 -23.52 -2.00
CA GLU A 29 -0.67 -24.41 -1.13
C GLU A 29 -0.94 -24.10 0.35
N ILE A 30 -0.84 -22.83 0.74
CA ILE A 30 -1.13 -22.40 2.11
C ILE A 30 -2.61 -22.62 2.46
N ALA A 31 -3.52 -22.30 1.53
CA ALA A 31 -4.95 -22.46 1.75
C ALA A 31 -5.36 -23.90 2.11
N LYS A 32 -4.69 -24.91 1.56
CA LYS A 32 -4.96 -26.32 1.85
C LYS A 32 -4.76 -26.73 3.30
N TYR A 33 -3.90 -25.98 4.03
CA TYR A 33 -3.49 -26.34 5.40
C TYR A 33 -3.81 -25.28 6.45
N SER A 34 -4.46 -24.17 6.06
CA SER A 34 -4.60 -23.02 6.96
C SER A 34 -6.00 -22.79 7.50
N LEU A 35 -7.05 -22.92 6.71
CA LEU A 35 -8.42 -22.62 7.13
C LEU A 35 -9.39 -23.69 6.64
N GLU A 36 -10.24 -24.15 7.57
CA GLU A 36 -11.37 -25.00 7.26
C GLU A 36 -12.69 -24.19 7.33
N PRO A 37 -13.79 -24.67 6.72
CA PRO A 37 -15.09 -24.03 6.85
C PRO A 37 -15.49 -23.87 8.32
N GLY A 38 -15.69 -22.62 8.75
CA GLY A 38 -16.01 -22.25 10.12
C GLY A 38 -14.89 -21.63 10.94
N ASP A 39 -13.64 -21.72 10.50
CA ASP A 39 -12.50 -21.17 11.25
C ASP A 39 -12.43 -19.65 11.22
N HIS A 40 -12.94 -19.04 10.15
CA HIS A 40 -12.90 -17.60 9.95
C HIS A 40 -14.25 -17.05 9.53
N GLY A 41 -14.66 -15.97 10.18
CA GLY A 41 -15.87 -15.24 9.83
C GLY A 41 -15.96 -13.91 10.55
N THR A 42 -16.64 -12.96 9.95
CA THR A 42 -17.01 -11.70 10.58
C THR A 42 -18.44 -11.31 10.20
N THR A 43 -19.13 -10.56 11.06
CA THR A 43 -20.50 -10.13 10.82
C THR A 43 -20.64 -9.35 9.50
N TYR A 44 -19.64 -8.55 9.14
CA TYR A 44 -19.65 -7.70 7.94
C TYR A 44 -18.76 -8.23 6.81
N GLY A 45 -18.13 -9.39 6.99
CA GLY A 45 -17.26 -10.01 5.98
C GLY A 45 -18.04 -10.33 4.70
N GLY A 46 -17.47 -10.00 3.55
CA GLY A 46 -18.07 -10.28 2.25
C GLY A 46 -19.32 -9.46 1.94
N ASN A 47 -19.58 -8.35 2.64
CA ASN A 47 -20.75 -7.53 2.34
C ASN A 47 -20.68 -6.92 0.92
N PRO A 48 -21.82 -6.82 0.21
CA PRO A 48 -21.85 -6.42 -1.19
C PRO A 48 -21.27 -5.01 -1.46
N LEU A 49 -21.45 -4.08 -0.53
CA LEU A 49 -20.94 -2.71 -0.68
C LEU A 49 -19.41 -2.69 -0.69
N ALA A 50 -18.79 -3.32 0.30
CA ALA A 50 -17.33 -3.39 0.39
C ALA A 50 -16.73 -4.17 -0.79
N CYS A 51 -17.32 -5.31 -1.16
CA CYS A 51 -16.87 -6.11 -2.30
C CYS A 51 -16.97 -5.33 -3.62
N THR A 52 -18.05 -4.58 -3.83
CA THR A 52 -18.21 -3.73 -5.02
C THR A 52 -17.17 -2.61 -5.06
N ALA A 53 -16.92 -1.95 -3.93
CA ALA A 53 -15.89 -0.92 -3.83
C ALA A 53 -14.50 -1.45 -4.16
N VAL A 54 -14.12 -2.60 -3.59
CA VAL A 54 -12.84 -3.26 -3.87
C VAL A 54 -12.71 -3.64 -5.34
N SER A 55 -13.72 -4.31 -5.89
CA SER A 55 -13.72 -4.70 -7.32
C SER A 55 -13.56 -3.50 -8.23
N LYS A 56 -14.27 -2.41 -7.93
CA LYS A 56 -14.17 -1.16 -8.72
C LYS A 56 -12.82 -0.48 -8.58
N THR A 57 -12.23 -0.52 -7.39
CA THR A 57 -10.88 0.00 -7.15
C THR A 57 -9.86 -0.75 -8.00
N ILE A 58 -9.88 -2.07 -8.00
CA ILE A 58 -8.97 -2.91 -8.80
C ILE A 58 -9.16 -2.62 -10.30
N GLU A 59 -10.40 -2.56 -10.77
CA GLU A 59 -10.72 -2.22 -12.17
C GLU A 59 -10.10 -0.87 -12.59
N ILE A 60 -10.16 0.14 -11.71
CA ILE A 60 -9.58 1.46 -11.97
C ILE A 60 -8.05 1.37 -12.03
N PHE A 61 -7.42 0.62 -11.13
CA PHE A 61 -5.98 0.40 -11.15
C PHE A 61 -5.51 -0.19 -12.48
N GLU A 62 -6.21 -1.20 -12.97
CA GLU A 62 -5.90 -1.86 -14.25
C GLU A 62 -6.16 -0.94 -15.44
N LYS A 63 -7.37 -0.37 -15.56
CA LYS A 63 -7.77 0.45 -16.71
C LYS A 63 -6.97 1.75 -16.85
N LYS A 64 -6.53 2.32 -15.74
CA LYS A 64 -5.76 3.57 -15.74
C LYS A 64 -4.26 3.36 -15.64
N HIS A 65 -3.79 2.12 -15.66
CA HIS A 65 -2.36 1.80 -15.53
C HIS A 65 -1.71 2.52 -14.34
N LEU A 66 -2.40 2.50 -13.18
CA LEU A 66 -1.97 3.31 -12.02
C LEU A 66 -0.63 2.84 -11.46
N VAL A 67 -0.26 1.58 -11.62
CA VAL A 67 1.04 1.06 -11.14
C VAL A 67 2.18 1.68 -11.95
N GLU A 68 2.03 1.75 -13.26
CA GLU A 68 3.00 2.37 -14.17
C GLU A 68 3.11 3.87 -13.90
N HIS A 69 1.98 4.55 -13.75
CA HIS A 69 1.93 5.96 -13.39
C HIS A 69 2.64 6.24 -12.05
N VAL A 70 2.42 5.40 -11.03
CA VAL A 70 3.09 5.51 -9.72
C VAL A 70 4.60 5.27 -9.84
N GLN A 71 5.05 4.42 -10.75
CA GLN A 71 6.48 4.22 -10.99
C GLN A 71 7.13 5.47 -11.58
N GLU A 72 6.51 6.08 -12.59
CA GLU A 72 7.00 7.28 -13.25
C GLU A 72 7.03 8.48 -12.30
N VAL A 73 5.89 8.82 -11.68
CA VAL A 73 5.78 9.96 -10.76
C VAL A 73 6.60 9.73 -9.49
N GLY A 74 6.69 8.48 -9.01
CA GLY A 74 7.51 8.10 -7.87
C GLY A 74 9.00 8.28 -8.12
N ALA A 75 9.48 7.99 -9.33
CA ALA A 75 10.88 8.25 -9.72
C ALA A 75 11.19 9.76 -9.71
N TYR A 76 10.29 10.58 -10.28
CA TYR A 76 10.40 12.03 -10.23
C TYR A 76 10.39 12.56 -8.78
N LEU A 77 9.49 12.05 -7.93
CA LEU A 77 9.45 12.44 -6.51
C LEU A 77 10.76 12.09 -5.79
N THR A 78 11.31 10.90 -6.05
CA THR A 78 12.60 10.48 -5.46
C THR A 78 13.72 11.45 -5.86
N GLU A 79 13.80 11.81 -7.13
CA GLU A 79 14.79 12.77 -7.63
C GLU A 79 14.69 14.10 -6.86
N LYS A 80 13.47 14.66 -6.73
CA LYS A 80 13.27 15.93 -6.03
C LYS A 80 13.56 15.85 -4.52
N LEU A 81 13.30 14.71 -3.91
CA LEU A 81 13.64 14.51 -2.48
C LEU A 81 15.15 14.32 -2.27
N GLU A 82 15.86 13.71 -3.20
CA GLU A 82 17.33 13.63 -3.13
C GLU A 82 18.00 14.99 -3.40
N GLU A 83 17.44 15.83 -4.32
CA GLU A 83 17.87 17.22 -4.47
C GLU A 83 17.71 18.00 -3.15
N LEU A 84 16.54 17.88 -2.50
CA LEU A 84 16.27 18.51 -1.21
C LEU A 84 17.24 18.05 -0.13
N LYS A 85 17.56 16.76 -0.10
CA LYS A 85 18.56 16.19 0.83
C LYS A 85 19.96 16.75 0.58
N ALA A 86 20.33 16.99 -0.68
CA ALA A 86 21.61 17.59 -1.03
C ALA A 86 21.71 19.07 -0.63
N GLU A 87 20.57 19.77 -0.61
CA GLU A 87 20.50 21.19 -0.28
C GLU A 87 20.42 21.45 1.24
N PHE A 88 19.79 20.55 2.00
CA PHE A 88 19.49 20.76 3.42
C PHE A 88 20.05 19.65 4.32
N ASP A 89 21.02 19.98 5.17
CA ASP A 89 21.61 19.05 6.17
C ASP A 89 20.59 18.48 7.18
N THR A 90 19.43 19.14 7.31
CA THR A 90 18.33 18.64 8.14
C THR A 90 17.68 17.39 7.57
N VAL A 91 17.80 17.15 6.29
CA VAL A 91 17.28 15.94 5.62
C VAL A 91 18.36 14.86 5.60
N LYS A 92 18.24 13.88 6.47
CA LYS A 92 19.22 12.81 6.65
C LYS A 92 19.11 11.70 5.62
N ALA A 93 17.90 11.30 5.28
CA ALA A 93 17.66 10.20 4.35
C ALA A 93 16.30 10.33 3.66
N VAL A 94 16.23 9.84 2.42
CA VAL A 94 15.00 9.59 1.68
C VAL A 94 14.75 8.08 1.69
N LYS A 95 13.52 7.65 1.97
CA LYS A 95 13.14 6.24 2.09
C LYS A 95 11.78 6.02 1.44
N GLY A 96 11.59 4.84 0.88
CA GLY A 96 10.28 4.45 0.33
C GLY A 96 10.36 3.94 -1.09
N LYS A 97 9.19 3.77 -1.71
CA LYS A 97 9.06 3.31 -3.09
C LYS A 97 7.75 3.82 -3.71
N GLY A 98 7.78 4.13 -4.99
CA GLY A 98 6.66 4.73 -5.69
C GLY A 98 6.28 6.07 -5.06
N LEU A 99 5.02 6.26 -4.75
CA LEU A 99 4.52 7.46 -4.05
C LEU A 99 4.46 7.30 -2.51
N MET A 100 4.84 6.14 -1.98
CA MET A 100 4.97 5.94 -0.55
C MET A 100 6.39 6.24 -0.12
N GLN A 101 6.70 7.53 0.06
CA GLN A 101 8.03 8.02 0.39
C GLN A 101 8.01 8.86 1.66
N GLY A 102 9.15 8.93 2.33
CA GLY A 102 9.35 9.72 3.52
C GLY A 102 10.77 10.26 3.61
N ILE A 103 10.91 11.38 4.29
CA ILE A 103 12.20 11.95 4.64
C ILE A 103 12.48 11.73 6.12
N GLN A 104 13.71 11.40 6.43
CA GLN A 104 14.20 11.37 7.79
C GLN A 104 14.90 12.69 8.10
N ILE A 105 14.45 13.38 9.14
CA ILE A 105 15.04 14.63 9.59
C ILE A 105 15.97 14.43 10.79
N THR A 106 16.99 15.27 10.92
CA THR A 106 18.03 15.16 11.97
C THR A 106 17.58 15.68 13.33
N LYS A 107 16.62 16.62 13.35
CA LYS A 107 16.08 17.22 14.57
C LYS A 107 14.56 17.23 14.51
N PRO A 108 13.84 17.02 15.61
CA PRO A 108 12.40 17.22 15.64
C PRO A 108 12.11 18.69 15.29
N LEU A 109 11.12 18.91 14.43
CA LEU A 109 10.74 20.25 13.96
C LEU A 109 10.16 21.10 15.09
N SER A 110 9.49 20.48 16.06
CA SER A 110 9.00 21.12 17.30
C SER A 110 8.60 20.04 18.30
N LYS A 111 8.56 20.41 19.60
CA LYS A 111 7.93 19.61 20.65
C LYS A 111 6.42 19.88 20.77
N ASP A 112 5.89 20.81 19.98
CA ASP A 112 4.55 21.37 20.14
C ASP A 112 3.57 20.89 19.05
N PHE A 113 3.81 19.68 18.51
CA PHE A 113 2.87 18.95 17.63
C PHE A 113 2.49 17.61 18.26
#